data_a6ff69c5ddaf7aa64336f0c593ddd604
#
_entry.id   a6ff69c5ddaf7aa64336f0c593ddd604
#
_cell.length_a   1.000
_cell.length_b   1.000
_cell.length_c   1.000
_cell.angle_alpha   90.00
_cell.angle_beta   90.00
_cell.angle_gamma   90.00
#
_symmetry.space_group_name_H-M   'P 1'
#
loop_
_entity.id
_entity.type
_entity.pdbx_description
1 polymer ?
#
loop_
_entity_poly.entity_id
_entity_poly.type
_entity_poly.pdbx_seq_one_letter_code
_entity_poly.pdbx_strand_id
1 'polypeptide(L)'
;MDEIRRGDIYLADLGEGTGSEQRGVRPVLVVQNDKGNHFSPTITVLPITTKIHKAKGLPTHVLIENMGGLEQISAVMAEQIVTIDKVKLFTYLGTLSKEAMKKDINEAIKIQLGLPRRRENGRK
;
A
#
# COMPACT_ATOMS: atom_id res chain seq x y z
N MET A 1 13.77 15.90 3.31
CA MET A 1 12.49 15.18 3.19
C MET A 1 11.92 14.93 4.56
N ASP A 2 10.64 15.19 4.71
CA ASP A 2 9.98 14.92 5.97
C ASP A 2 9.99 13.43 6.27
N GLU A 3 9.75 13.11 7.51
CA GLU A 3 9.75 11.72 7.94
C GLU A 3 8.62 10.94 7.26
N ILE A 4 8.97 9.77 6.73
CA ILE A 4 8.00 8.88 6.10
C ILE A 4 7.24 8.13 7.18
N ARG A 5 5.92 8.06 7.05
CA ARG A 5 5.08 7.39 8.03
C ARG A 5 4.20 6.35 7.38
N ARG A 6 3.87 5.33 8.15
CA ARG A 6 2.95 4.30 7.69
C ARG A 6 1.62 4.95 7.33
N GLY A 7 1.11 4.65 6.15
CA GLY A 7 -0.12 5.26 5.64
C GLY A 7 0.12 6.35 4.63
N ASP A 8 1.36 6.82 4.50
CA ASP A 8 1.70 7.85 3.52
C ASP A 8 1.69 7.25 2.11
N ILE A 9 1.35 8.08 1.14
CA ILE A 9 1.39 7.71 -0.27
C ILE A 9 2.41 8.59 -0.97
N TYR A 10 3.33 7.94 -1.70
CA TYR A 10 4.39 8.60 -2.46
C TYR A 10 4.37 8.10 -3.88
N LEU A 11 4.86 8.92 -4.81
CA LEU A 11 5.29 8.39 -6.09
C LEU A 11 6.61 7.68 -5.88
N ALA A 12 6.75 6.52 -6.51
CA ALA A 12 7.97 5.72 -6.39
C ALA A 12 8.34 5.16 -7.75
N ASP A 13 9.64 4.96 -7.94
CA ASP A 13 10.16 4.30 -9.14
C ASP A 13 10.35 2.83 -8.81
N LEU A 14 9.45 2.00 -9.33
CA LEU A 14 9.50 0.56 -9.08
C LEU A 14 10.38 -0.19 -10.06
N GLY A 15 10.99 0.55 -11.00
CA GLY A 15 11.90 -0.06 -11.97
C GLY A 15 11.16 -0.89 -12.99
N GLU A 16 11.88 -1.89 -13.54
CA GLU A 16 11.31 -2.80 -14.52
C GLU A 16 10.91 -4.08 -13.81
N GLY A 17 9.62 -4.35 -13.82
CA GLY A 17 9.12 -5.56 -13.20
C GLY A 17 9.20 -6.74 -14.15
N THR A 18 8.91 -7.92 -13.62
CA THR A 18 8.86 -9.16 -14.38
C THR A 18 7.45 -9.72 -14.32
N GLY A 19 6.89 -10.04 -15.50
CA GLY A 19 5.56 -10.63 -15.54
C GLY A 19 4.50 -9.72 -14.97
N SER A 20 3.84 -10.18 -13.90
CA SER A 20 2.73 -9.45 -13.29
C SER A 20 3.16 -8.39 -12.29
N GLU A 21 4.46 -8.23 -12.04
CA GLU A 21 4.93 -7.25 -11.08
C GLU A 21 4.62 -5.84 -11.56
N GLN A 22 4.27 -4.98 -10.60
CA GLN A 22 4.08 -3.57 -10.91
C GLN A 22 5.43 -2.92 -11.18
N ARG A 23 5.46 -1.98 -12.13
CA ARG A 23 6.71 -1.37 -12.56
C ARG A 23 6.47 0.06 -12.99
N GLY A 24 7.58 0.76 -13.22
CA GLY A 24 7.55 2.15 -13.61
C GLY A 24 7.27 3.05 -12.43
N VAL A 25 7.01 4.32 -12.73
CA VAL A 25 6.69 5.30 -11.70
C VAL A 25 5.20 5.23 -11.42
N ARG A 26 4.86 5.01 -10.15
CA ARG A 26 3.46 4.95 -9.74
C ARG A 26 3.32 5.21 -8.26
N PRO A 27 2.09 5.54 -7.83
CA PRO A 27 1.88 5.74 -6.39
C PRO A 27 2.05 4.43 -5.64
N VAL A 28 2.57 4.55 -4.43
CA VAL A 28 2.69 3.42 -3.51
C VAL A 28 2.25 3.86 -2.13
N LEU A 29 1.68 2.93 -1.38
CA LEU A 29 1.26 3.15 -0.01
C LEU A 29 2.29 2.54 0.93
N VAL A 30 2.80 3.35 1.87
CA VAL A 30 3.77 2.88 2.85
C VAL A 30 3.04 2.06 3.90
N VAL A 31 3.45 0.81 4.06
CA VAL A 31 2.84 -0.08 5.06
C VAL A 31 3.84 -0.57 6.10
N GLN A 32 5.13 -0.27 5.92
CA GLN A 32 6.14 -0.63 6.91
C GLN A 32 5.89 0.13 8.20
N ASN A 33 6.25 -0.51 9.33
CA ASN A 33 6.10 0.12 10.64
C ASN A 33 6.97 1.38 10.75
N ASP A 34 6.56 2.31 11.63
CA ASP A 34 7.21 3.61 11.68
C ASP A 34 8.63 3.57 12.22
N LYS A 35 8.94 2.60 13.07
CA LYS A 35 10.32 2.45 13.51
C LYS A 35 11.22 2.08 12.35
N GLY A 36 10.77 1.12 11.53
CA GLY A 36 11.50 0.76 10.31
C GLY A 36 11.58 1.93 9.34
N ASN A 37 10.48 2.69 9.21
CA ASN A 37 10.49 3.85 8.32
C ASN A 37 11.55 4.86 8.72
N HIS A 38 11.80 4.99 10.00
CA HIS A 38 12.81 5.95 10.50
C HIS A 38 14.24 5.43 10.31
N PHE A 39 14.47 4.15 10.63
CA PHE A 39 15.83 3.63 10.74
C PHE A 39 16.31 2.82 9.54
N SER A 40 15.40 2.21 8.78
CA SER A 40 15.80 1.31 7.71
C SER A 40 16.07 2.06 6.41
N PRO A 41 17.06 1.61 5.61
CA PRO A 41 17.26 2.18 4.27
C PRO A 41 16.26 1.64 3.25
N THR A 42 15.46 0.65 3.63
CA THR A 42 14.44 0.08 2.75
C THR A 42 13.06 0.35 3.31
N ILE A 43 12.06 0.20 2.45
CA ILE A 43 10.69 0.49 2.85
C ILE A 43 9.73 -0.46 2.15
N THR A 44 8.77 -1.00 2.92
CA THR A 44 7.78 -1.92 2.39
C THR A 44 6.53 -1.14 2.00
N VAL A 45 6.09 -1.36 0.77
CA VAL A 45 4.99 -0.59 0.19
C VAL A 45 4.02 -1.50 -0.55
N LEU A 46 2.83 -0.97 -0.81
CA LEU A 46 1.83 -1.59 -1.68
C LEU A 46 1.64 -0.69 -2.90
N PRO A 47 1.88 -1.20 -4.10
CA PRO A 47 1.61 -0.41 -5.31
C PRO A 47 0.14 -0.09 -5.48
N ILE A 48 -0.14 1.02 -6.15
CA ILE A 48 -1.49 1.52 -6.38
C ILE A 48 -1.71 1.64 -7.89
N THR A 49 -2.88 1.23 -8.36
CA THR A 49 -3.21 1.30 -9.79
C THR A 49 -4.55 1.98 -10.00
N THR A 50 -4.68 2.68 -11.13
CA THR A 50 -5.97 3.24 -11.55
C THR A 50 -6.77 2.25 -12.38
N LYS A 51 -6.21 1.10 -12.72
CA LYS A 51 -6.90 0.08 -13.53
C LYS A 51 -7.78 -0.78 -12.65
N ILE A 52 -8.78 -0.17 -12.05
CA ILE A 52 -9.61 -0.83 -11.04
C ILE A 52 -10.48 -1.94 -11.59
N HIS A 53 -10.74 -1.93 -12.89
CA HIS A 53 -11.59 -2.97 -13.48
C HIS A 53 -10.96 -4.37 -13.37
N LYS A 54 -9.65 -4.44 -13.29
CA LYS A 54 -8.94 -5.70 -13.12
C LYS A 54 -8.85 -6.14 -11.67
N ALA A 55 -9.20 -5.21 -10.77
CA ALA A 55 -9.05 -5.43 -9.34
C ALA A 55 -10.37 -5.75 -8.66
N LYS A 56 -11.46 -5.64 -9.39
CA LYS A 56 -12.78 -5.70 -8.80
C LYS A 56 -13.03 -7.07 -8.19
N GLY A 57 -13.42 -7.06 -6.92
CA GLY A 57 -13.79 -8.28 -6.23
C GLY A 57 -12.63 -9.05 -5.60
N LEU A 58 -11.40 -8.61 -5.78
CA LEU A 58 -10.27 -9.30 -5.15
C LEU A 58 -10.12 -8.82 -3.70
N PRO A 59 -10.06 -9.76 -2.74
CA PRO A 59 -9.99 -9.36 -1.32
C PRO A 59 -8.67 -8.70 -0.93
N THR A 60 -7.64 -8.82 -1.78
CA THR A 60 -6.35 -8.16 -1.55
C THR A 60 -6.30 -6.77 -2.14
N HIS A 61 -7.35 -6.31 -2.81
CA HIS A 61 -7.42 -4.96 -3.37
C HIS A 61 -8.31 -4.09 -2.52
N VAL A 62 -7.86 -2.86 -2.27
CA VAL A 62 -8.63 -1.88 -1.51
C VAL A 62 -8.84 -0.66 -2.40
N LEU A 63 -10.10 -0.34 -2.66
CA LEU A 63 -10.42 0.84 -3.47
C LEU A 63 -10.30 2.10 -2.63
N ILE A 64 -9.65 3.11 -3.19
CA ILE A 64 -9.44 4.41 -2.55
C ILE A 64 -10.05 5.46 -3.44
N GLU A 65 -10.86 6.33 -2.85
CA GLU A 65 -11.53 7.40 -3.58
C GLU A 65 -11.46 8.67 -2.75
N ASN A 66 -10.99 9.75 -3.36
CA ASN A 66 -10.95 11.08 -2.74
C ASN A 66 -10.17 11.13 -1.44
N MET A 67 -9.06 10.40 -1.36
CA MET A 67 -8.18 10.49 -0.19
C MET A 67 -6.76 10.14 -0.61
N GLY A 68 -5.80 10.47 0.28
CA GLY A 68 -4.41 10.14 0.05
C GLY A 68 -3.76 10.91 -1.06
N GLY A 69 -4.37 12.01 -1.51
CA GLY A 69 -3.83 12.81 -2.60
C GLY A 69 -4.04 12.21 -3.97
N LEU A 70 -4.85 11.15 -4.08
CA LEU A 70 -5.13 10.50 -5.34
C LEU A 70 -6.32 11.18 -6.02
N GLU A 71 -6.15 11.55 -7.30
CA GLU A 71 -7.17 12.28 -8.03
C GLU A 71 -8.22 11.38 -8.66
N GLN A 72 -7.86 10.13 -8.90
CA GLN A 72 -8.75 9.16 -9.50
C GLN A 72 -9.00 8.02 -8.53
N ILE A 73 -10.16 7.38 -8.68
CA ILE A 73 -10.40 6.17 -7.92
C ILE A 73 -9.30 5.16 -8.26
N SER A 74 -8.72 4.55 -7.23
CA SER A 74 -7.54 3.71 -7.37
C SER A 74 -7.68 2.47 -6.53
N ALA A 75 -6.89 1.45 -6.83
CA ALA A 75 -6.85 0.23 -6.05
C ALA A 75 -5.46 0.04 -5.47
N VAL A 76 -5.39 -0.13 -4.16
CA VAL A 76 -4.17 -0.53 -3.46
C VAL A 76 -4.08 -2.05 -3.56
N MET A 77 -2.94 -2.56 -4.00
CA MET A 77 -2.79 -3.98 -4.31
C MET A 77 -1.91 -4.67 -3.28
N ALA A 78 -2.53 -5.31 -2.28
CA ALA A 78 -1.77 -6.01 -1.24
C ALA A 78 -1.00 -7.21 -1.80
N GLU A 79 -1.49 -7.83 -2.88
CA GLU A 79 -0.79 -8.97 -3.47
C GLU A 79 0.52 -8.55 -4.14
N GLN A 80 0.75 -7.25 -4.34
CA GLN A 80 1.99 -6.75 -4.92
C GLN A 80 2.92 -6.17 -3.86
N ILE A 81 2.71 -6.54 -2.60
CA ILE A 81 3.56 -6.04 -1.50
C ILE A 81 5.03 -6.26 -1.83
N VAL A 82 5.83 -5.22 -1.65
CA VAL A 82 7.23 -5.26 -2.05
C VAL A 82 8.04 -4.32 -1.17
N THR A 83 9.31 -4.68 -0.95
CA THR A 83 10.26 -3.83 -0.22
C THR A 83 11.23 -3.25 -1.22
N ILE A 84 11.38 -1.93 -1.20
CA ILE A 84 12.24 -1.21 -2.13
C ILE A 84 13.19 -0.32 -1.35
N ASP A 85 14.23 0.19 -2.02
CA ASP A 85 15.11 1.17 -1.41
C ASP A 85 14.32 2.46 -1.17
N LYS A 86 14.55 3.05 0.00
CA LYS A 86 13.83 4.26 0.39
C LYS A 86 14.05 5.41 -0.59
N VAL A 87 15.22 5.46 -1.21
CA VAL A 87 15.53 6.52 -2.19
C VAL A 87 14.65 6.45 -3.43
N LYS A 88 13.93 5.35 -3.63
CA LYS A 88 13.00 5.24 -4.76
C LYS A 88 11.74 6.08 -4.58
N LEU A 89 11.44 6.49 -3.37
CA LEU A 89 10.31 7.38 -3.09
C LEU A 89 10.72 8.81 -3.39
N PHE A 90 9.91 9.58 -4.14
CA PHE A 90 10.36 10.93 -4.45
C PHE A 90 9.30 12.03 -4.31
N THR A 91 8.03 11.75 -4.37
CA THR A 91 7.00 12.79 -4.22
C THR A 91 5.92 12.34 -3.26
N TYR A 92 5.76 13.09 -2.18
CA TYR A 92 4.68 12.83 -1.23
C TYR A 92 3.35 13.27 -1.83
N LEU A 93 2.36 12.40 -1.80
CA LEU A 93 1.04 12.70 -2.35
C LEU A 93 -0.01 12.95 -1.28
N GLY A 94 0.06 12.22 -0.19
CA GLY A 94 -0.93 12.34 0.87
C GLY A 94 -0.85 11.18 1.83
N THR A 95 -1.85 11.06 2.68
CA THR A 95 -1.89 10.05 3.75
C THR A 95 -3.30 9.48 3.87
N LEU A 96 -3.41 8.17 4.02
CA LEU A 96 -4.70 7.56 4.32
C LEU A 96 -5.04 7.74 5.78
N SER A 97 -6.34 7.77 6.07
CA SER A 97 -6.79 7.87 7.44
C SER A 97 -6.39 6.63 8.23
N LYS A 98 -6.28 6.78 9.55
CA LYS A 98 -5.97 5.64 10.40
C LYS A 98 -7.07 4.59 10.32
N GLU A 99 -8.31 5.03 10.13
CA GLU A 99 -9.43 4.10 10.02
C GLU A 99 -9.31 3.26 8.75
N ALA A 100 -9.00 3.88 7.62
CA ALA A 100 -8.82 3.14 6.36
C ALA A 100 -7.67 2.15 6.48
N MET A 101 -6.57 2.55 7.11
CA MET A 101 -5.43 1.66 7.31
C MET A 101 -5.83 0.47 8.17
N LYS A 102 -6.55 0.71 9.26
CA LYS A 102 -6.90 -0.35 10.20
C LYS A 102 -7.95 -1.29 9.64
N LYS A 103 -9.00 -0.75 9.03
CA LYS A 103 -10.13 -1.59 8.59
C LYS A 103 -9.89 -2.28 7.26
N ASP A 104 -9.24 -1.58 6.33
CA ASP A 104 -9.18 -2.07 4.95
C ASP A 104 -7.79 -2.56 4.58
N ILE A 105 -6.78 -1.73 4.78
CA ILE A 105 -5.42 -2.06 4.35
C ILE A 105 -4.85 -3.23 5.16
N ASN A 106 -4.96 -3.16 6.49
CA ASN A 106 -4.42 -4.23 7.32
C ASN A 106 -5.09 -5.56 7.02
N GLU A 107 -6.40 -5.54 6.76
CA GLU A 107 -7.11 -6.78 6.44
C GLU A 107 -6.65 -7.36 5.10
N ALA A 108 -6.46 -6.52 4.10
CA ALA A 108 -5.97 -6.99 2.80
C ALA A 108 -4.57 -7.60 2.94
N ILE A 109 -3.70 -6.99 3.73
CA ILE A 109 -2.35 -7.52 3.97
C ILE A 109 -2.43 -8.87 4.68
N LYS A 110 -3.28 -9.00 5.68
CA LYS A 110 -3.44 -10.26 6.40
C LYS A 110 -3.91 -11.37 5.47
N ILE A 111 -4.82 -11.04 4.56
CA ILE A 111 -5.29 -12.02 3.58
C ILE A 111 -4.15 -12.44 2.68
N GLN A 112 -3.39 -11.48 2.16
CA GLN A 112 -2.29 -11.77 1.24
C GLN A 112 -1.23 -12.65 1.89
N LEU A 113 -0.92 -12.40 3.16
CA LEU A 113 0.15 -13.10 3.84
C LEU A 113 -0.34 -14.34 4.60
N GLY A 114 -1.65 -14.61 4.58
CA GLY A 114 -2.19 -15.76 5.27
C GLY A 114 -2.15 -15.64 6.77
N LEU A 115 -2.17 -14.41 7.30
CA LEU A 115 -2.11 -14.19 8.74
C LEU A 115 -3.49 -14.32 9.37
N PRO A 116 -3.56 -14.72 10.66
CA PRO A 116 -4.84 -14.80 11.36
C PRO A 116 -5.52 -13.45 11.39
N ARG A 117 -6.82 -13.43 11.11
CA ARG A 117 -7.60 -12.22 11.17
C ARG A 117 -8.45 -12.22 12.41
N ARG A 118 -8.77 -11.02 12.88
CA ARG A 118 -9.62 -10.88 14.04
C ARG A 118 -10.97 -11.48 13.75
N ARG A 119 -11.44 -12.32 14.67
CA ARG A 119 -12.76 -12.93 14.52
C ARG A 119 -13.82 -12.03 15.09
N GLU A 120 -14.92 -11.95 14.38
CA GLU A 120 -16.08 -11.28 14.90
C GLU A 120 -16.89 -12.26 15.74
N ASN A 121 -17.72 -11.72 16.63
CA ASN A 121 -18.62 -12.53 17.47
C ASN A 121 -17.88 -13.47 18.38
N GLY A 122 -16.62 -13.25 18.63
CA GLY A 122 -15.85 -14.11 19.53
C GLY A 122 -15.72 -15.53 19.05
N ARG A 123 -15.90 -15.80 17.78
CA ARG A 123 -15.76 -17.15 17.27
C ARG A 123 -14.33 -17.64 17.38
N LYS A 124 -14.23 -18.91 17.60
CA LYS A 124 -12.93 -19.57 17.74
C LYS A 124 -12.49 -20.18 16.44
#